data_e6f9dd0ddc8f87599acd4e5419a9f405
#
_entry.id   e6f9dd0ddc8f87599acd4e5419a9f405
#
_cell.length_a   1.000
_cell.length_b   1.000
_cell.length_c   1.000
_cell.angle_alpha   90.00
_cell.angle_beta   90.00
_cell.angle_gamma   90.00
#
_symmetry.space_group_name_H-M   'P 1'
#
loop_
_entity.id
_entity.type
_entity.pdbx_description
1 polymer ?
#
loop_
_entity_poly.entity_id
_entity_poly.type
_entity_poly.pdbx_seq_one_letter_code
_entity_poly.pdbx_strand_id
1 'polypeptide(L)'
;MTTKELLRDPGFRNGFYVTPPNNPHGMPPALMCWPEASTPDWMLRQWNSTSDVSWSWMQEYGPNGFRWDTEGKSIRWTAGQSPTLELHMDGIAEYGGKLRTPDAPWAHLLIEQELAQPTLLSALNELRFGCETNVKPFRSNGDLRLENWHTAQWQAFITIQNREKGHPGYGDFLWFGIPFVDTRYAMPKRHAAGDTAGSGKFIYTPSGRDYFTIFDSYPYGEWVSLQRDILPMIDAGLTAAWKAGFLQKSRDRRLFAISSINLGWELTGPLVVAASLRNLSLQAVLRA
;
A
#
# COMPACT_ATOMS: atom_id res chain seq x y z
N MET A 1 -10.98 -6.11 27.22
CA MET A 1 -10.22 -5.44 26.14
C MET A 1 -11.18 -5.11 25.02
N THR A 2 -11.16 -3.87 24.53
CA THR A 2 -12.04 -3.43 23.42
C THR A 2 -11.26 -3.49 22.14
N THR A 3 -11.84 -4.14 21.11
CA THR A 3 -11.28 -4.17 19.76
C THR A 3 -12.04 -3.18 18.88
N LYS A 4 -11.33 -2.38 18.10
CA LYS A 4 -11.90 -1.37 17.19
C LYS A 4 -11.28 -1.53 15.80
N GLU A 5 -12.12 -1.62 14.75
CA GLU A 5 -11.66 -1.49 13.37
C GLU A 5 -11.29 -0.02 13.10
N LEU A 6 -10.14 0.22 12.53
CA LEU A 6 -9.63 1.56 12.23
C LEU A 6 -9.97 2.02 10.81
N LEU A 7 -10.14 1.06 9.89
CA LEU A 7 -10.49 1.34 8.50
C LEU A 7 -11.99 1.60 8.34
N ARG A 8 -12.31 2.57 7.53
CA ARG A 8 -13.68 2.78 7.03
C ARG A 8 -13.80 2.07 5.69
N ASP A 9 -14.95 1.50 5.42
CA ASP A 9 -15.25 0.74 4.21
C ASP A 9 -14.12 -0.20 3.75
N PRO A 10 -13.71 -1.19 4.56
CA PRO A 10 -12.62 -2.11 4.21
C PRO A 10 -12.99 -3.06 3.04
N GLY A 11 -14.23 -3.05 2.58
CA GLY A 11 -14.70 -3.77 1.40
C GLY A 11 -14.75 -2.91 0.14
N PHE A 12 -14.31 -1.65 0.20
CA PHE A 12 -14.29 -0.71 -0.93
C PHE A 12 -15.67 -0.49 -1.58
N ARG A 13 -16.75 -0.64 -0.82
CA ARG A 13 -18.14 -0.63 -1.33
C ARG A 13 -18.57 0.71 -1.86
N ASN A 14 -17.89 1.78 -1.46
CA ASN A 14 -18.20 3.15 -1.87
C ASN A 14 -17.29 3.67 -3.01
N GLY A 15 -16.37 2.82 -3.52
CA GLY A 15 -15.44 3.23 -4.57
C GLY A 15 -14.29 4.08 -4.05
N PHE A 16 -13.80 4.98 -4.93
CA PHE A 16 -12.58 5.74 -4.70
C PHE A 16 -12.70 7.18 -5.16
N TYR A 17 -12.05 8.08 -4.44
CA TYR A 17 -11.56 9.32 -5.02
C TYR A 17 -10.25 9.04 -5.75
N VAL A 18 -10.10 9.52 -6.98
CA VAL A 18 -8.92 9.25 -7.81
C VAL A 18 -8.19 10.54 -8.12
N THR A 19 -6.92 10.62 -7.74
CA THR A 19 -6.08 11.76 -8.12
C THR A 19 -5.36 11.46 -9.43
N PRO A 20 -5.29 12.41 -10.37
CA PRO A 20 -4.45 12.28 -11.55
C PRO A 20 -2.98 12.01 -11.17
N PRO A 21 -2.21 11.34 -12.04
CA PRO A 21 -0.76 11.20 -11.85
C PRO A 21 -0.11 12.57 -11.66
N ASN A 22 0.80 12.68 -10.69
CA ASN A 22 1.59 13.90 -10.48
C ASN A 22 0.77 15.19 -10.43
N ASN A 23 -0.42 15.16 -9.84
CA ASN A 23 -1.36 16.28 -9.79
C ASN A 23 -0.69 17.66 -9.47
N PRO A 24 0.00 18.32 -10.43
CA PRO A 24 0.83 19.50 -10.16
C PRO A 24 0.01 20.76 -9.86
N HIS A 25 -1.30 20.73 -10.16
CA HIS A 25 -2.18 21.88 -10.04
C HIS A 25 -3.22 21.74 -8.93
N GLY A 26 -3.11 20.68 -8.10
CA GLY A 26 -4.07 20.44 -7.03
C GLY A 26 -5.50 20.25 -7.54
N MET A 27 -5.67 19.65 -8.73
CA MET A 27 -7.00 19.40 -9.28
C MET A 27 -7.83 18.55 -8.29
N PRO A 28 -9.12 18.82 -8.16
CA PRO A 28 -9.97 17.99 -7.33
C PRO A 28 -9.92 16.53 -7.82
N PRO A 29 -9.97 15.56 -6.93
CA PRO A 29 -9.99 14.17 -7.33
C PRO A 29 -11.23 13.85 -8.17
N ALA A 30 -11.04 12.99 -9.18
CA ALA A 30 -12.17 12.39 -9.88
C ALA A 30 -12.88 11.37 -8.96
N LEU A 31 -14.12 11.06 -9.28
CA LEU A 31 -14.91 10.07 -8.54
C LEU A 31 -15.01 8.77 -9.36
N MET A 32 -14.54 7.69 -8.78
CA MET A 32 -14.65 6.33 -9.32
C MET A 32 -15.57 5.54 -8.39
N CYS A 33 -16.84 5.49 -8.73
CA CYS A 33 -17.86 4.77 -7.95
C CYS A 33 -18.94 4.20 -8.88
N TRP A 34 -19.77 3.36 -8.35
CA TRP A 34 -20.94 2.78 -9.01
C TRP A 34 -22.23 3.44 -8.54
N PRO A 35 -23.38 3.22 -9.23
CA PRO A 35 -24.58 4.06 -9.08
C PRO A 35 -25.16 4.17 -7.67
N GLU A 36 -25.01 3.15 -6.83
CA GLU A 36 -25.58 3.13 -5.48
C GLU A 36 -24.54 3.36 -4.36
N ALA A 37 -23.31 3.73 -4.75
CA ALA A 37 -22.24 3.96 -3.79
C ALA A 37 -22.47 5.24 -2.98
N SER A 38 -22.10 5.21 -1.72
CA SER A 38 -21.97 6.39 -0.87
C SER A 38 -20.67 7.15 -1.17
N THR A 39 -20.40 8.20 -0.43
CA THR A 39 -19.12 8.93 -0.52
C THR A 39 -17.93 8.01 -0.22
N PRO A 40 -16.93 7.92 -1.10
CA PRO A 40 -15.77 7.09 -0.86
C PRO A 40 -14.97 7.50 0.38
N ASP A 41 -14.45 6.50 1.06
CA ASP A 41 -13.49 6.65 2.16
C ASP A 41 -12.04 6.44 1.71
N TRP A 42 -11.85 5.96 0.50
CA TRP A 42 -10.56 5.61 -0.06
C TRP A 42 -10.15 6.55 -1.19
N MET A 43 -8.84 6.81 -1.27
CA MET A 43 -8.18 7.45 -2.41
C MET A 43 -7.51 6.38 -3.27
N LEU A 44 -7.61 6.48 -4.58
CA LEU A 44 -6.76 5.76 -5.52
C LEU A 44 -5.65 6.70 -5.97
N ARG A 45 -4.41 6.30 -5.69
CA ARG A 45 -3.19 7.05 -6.02
C ARG A 45 -2.48 6.39 -7.19
N GLN A 46 -2.00 7.20 -8.12
CA GLN A 46 -1.29 6.74 -9.30
C GLN A 46 -0.06 7.62 -9.58
N TRP A 47 0.74 7.84 -8.53
CA TRP A 47 1.92 8.69 -8.62
C TRP A 47 2.89 8.22 -9.70
N ASN A 48 3.48 9.18 -10.42
CA ASN A 48 4.50 8.97 -11.44
C ASN A 48 4.07 8.03 -12.60
N SER A 49 2.80 7.75 -12.74
CA SER A 49 2.29 6.94 -13.83
C SER A 49 2.08 7.78 -15.09
N THR A 50 2.26 7.20 -16.24
CA THR A 50 1.95 7.79 -17.55
C THR A 50 0.52 7.47 -17.98
N SER A 51 -0.08 6.42 -17.42
CA SER A 51 -1.44 5.97 -17.73
C SER A 51 -2.41 6.48 -16.67
N ASP A 52 -3.25 7.46 -17.00
CA ASP A 52 -4.19 8.09 -16.08
C ASP A 52 -5.58 7.43 -16.14
N VAL A 53 -5.99 6.80 -15.03
CA VAL A 53 -7.30 6.18 -14.90
C VAL A 53 -8.40 7.14 -14.44
N SER A 54 -8.05 8.36 -14.03
CA SER A 54 -9.03 9.35 -13.50
C SER A 54 -10.15 9.69 -14.48
N TRP A 55 -9.89 9.53 -15.77
CA TRP A 55 -10.81 9.85 -16.86
C TRP A 55 -11.35 8.63 -17.59
N SER A 56 -11.06 7.43 -17.11
CA SER A 56 -11.62 6.20 -17.67
C SER A 56 -13.10 6.03 -17.29
N TRP A 57 -13.85 5.35 -18.16
CA TRP A 57 -15.27 5.12 -17.94
C TRP A 57 -15.49 3.82 -17.18
N MET A 58 -16.45 3.84 -16.26
CA MET A 58 -16.92 2.64 -15.59
C MET A 58 -17.55 1.67 -16.60
N GLN A 59 -17.20 0.41 -16.46
CA GLN A 59 -17.79 -0.71 -17.21
C GLN A 59 -18.28 -1.77 -16.23
N GLU A 60 -19.38 -2.43 -16.53
CA GLU A 60 -19.81 -3.61 -15.80
C GLU A 60 -18.80 -4.74 -15.97
N TYR A 61 -18.54 -5.49 -14.90
CA TYR A 61 -17.61 -6.60 -14.86
C TYR A 61 -18.23 -7.80 -14.18
N GLY A 62 -18.68 -8.77 -14.97
CA GLY A 62 -19.44 -9.90 -14.47
C GLY A 62 -20.81 -9.49 -13.90
N PRO A 63 -21.47 -10.38 -13.18
CA PRO A 63 -22.85 -10.15 -12.72
C PRO A 63 -22.97 -9.11 -11.58
N ASN A 64 -21.89 -8.81 -10.86
CA ASN A 64 -21.93 -7.97 -9.66
C ASN A 64 -20.63 -7.17 -9.49
N GLY A 65 -20.01 -6.69 -10.56
CA GLY A 65 -18.75 -5.99 -10.48
C GLY A 65 -18.64 -4.82 -11.44
N PHE A 66 -17.62 -4.04 -11.23
CA PHE A 66 -17.28 -2.88 -12.03
C PHE A 66 -15.80 -2.86 -12.33
N ARG A 67 -15.44 -2.25 -13.44
CA ARG A 67 -14.04 -2.06 -13.82
C ARG A 67 -13.82 -0.70 -14.48
N TRP A 68 -12.59 -0.24 -14.38
CA TRP A 68 -12.05 0.92 -15.08
C TRP A 68 -10.73 0.49 -15.72
N ASP A 69 -10.61 0.70 -17.00
CA ASP A 69 -9.46 0.27 -17.79
C ASP A 69 -8.82 1.44 -18.52
N THR A 70 -7.50 1.41 -18.61
CA THR A 70 -6.66 2.19 -19.51
C THR A 70 -5.67 1.24 -20.19
N GLU A 71 -4.80 1.75 -21.07
CA GLU A 71 -3.76 0.94 -21.68
C GLU A 71 -2.81 0.33 -20.63
N GLY A 72 -2.46 1.10 -19.59
CA GLY A 72 -1.47 0.71 -18.57
C GLY A 72 -2.07 0.24 -17.25
N LYS A 73 -3.38 0.32 -17.03
CA LYS A 73 -4.00 -0.03 -15.74
C LYS A 73 -5.38 -0.61 -15.88
N SER A 74 -5.73 -1.46 -14.91
CA SER A 74 -7.11 -1.89 -14.68
C SER A 74 -7.40 -1.93 -13.19
N ILE A 75 -8.53 -1.38 -12.80
CA ILE A 75 -9.09 -1.47 -11.45
C ILE A 75 -10.40 -2.23 -11.57
N ARG A 76 -10.56 -3.32 -10.82
CA ARG A 76 -11.77 -4.13 -10.82
C ARG A 76 -12.26 -4.31 -9.39
N TRP A 77 -13.54 -4.10 -9.20
CA TRP A 77 -14.19 -4.40 -7.95
C TRP A 77 -15.35 -5.36 -8.18
N THR A 78 -15.51 -6.35 -7.31
CA THR A 78 -16.59 -7.33 -7.38
C THR A 78 -17.28 -7.42 -6.03
N ALA A 79 -18.62 -7.26 -6.05
CA ALA A 79 -19.45 -7.42 -4.88
C ALA A 79 -19.52 -8.88 -4.41
N GLY A 80 -19.96 -9.09 -3.18
CA GLY A 80 -20.18 -10.41 -2.57
C GLY A 80 -20.09 -10.36 -1.06
N GLN A 81 -20.08 -11.53 -0.42
CA GLN A 81 -19.84 -11.65 1.02
C GLN A 81 -18.45 -11.12 1.39
N SER A 82 -17.45 -11.37 0.55
CA SER A 82 -16.11 -10.81 0.64
C SER A 82 -15.81 -10.02 -0.63
N PRO A 83 -16.16 -8.71 -0.69
CA PRO A 83 -15.88 -7.88 -1.84
C PRO A 83 -14.41 -7.92 -2.19
N THR A 84 -14.11 -7.99 -3.47
CA THR A 84 -12.74 -8.14 -3.96
C THR A 84 -12.37 -6.96 -4.82
N LEU A 85 -11.23 -6.35 -4.52
CA LEU A 85 -10.57 -5.34 -5.33
C LEU A 85 -9.38 -5.98 -6.06
N GLU A 86 -9.28 -5.80 -7.37
CA GLU A 86 -8.10 -6.16 -8.16
C GLU A 86 -7.45 -4.91 -8.74
N LEU A 87 -6.15 -4.79 -8.55
CA LEU A 87 -5.30 -3.75 -9.12
C LEU A 87 -4.31 -4.37 -10.10
N HIS A 88 -4.35 -3.91 -11.35
CA HIS A 88 -3.47 -4.36 -12.43
C HIS A 88 -2.65 -3.18 -12.96
N MET A 89 -1.37 -3.41 -13.23
CA MET A 89 -0.49 -2.48 -13.94
C MET A 89 0.24 -3.18 -15.09
N ASP A 90 0.31 -2.51 -16.22
CA ASP A 90 1.14 -2.89 -17.36
C ASP A 90 2.35 -1.95 -17.44
N GLY A 91 3.46 -2.38 -16.86
CA GLY A 91 4.72 -1.62 -16.89
C GLY A 91 5.35 -1.56 -18.27
N ILE A 92 4.94 -2.42 -19.21
CA ILE A 92 5.38 -2.34 -20.61
C ILE A 92 4.77 -1.07 -21.23
N ALA A 93 3.48 -0.85 -21.01
CA ALA A 93 2.81 0.39 -21.43
C ALA A 93 3.35 1.62 -20.68
N GLU A 94 3.48 1.53 -19.34
CA GLU A 94 3.98 2.64 -18.49
C GLU A 94 5.37 3.15 -18.90
N TYR A 95 6.27 2.27 -19.34
CA TYR A 95 7.63 2.63 -19.77
C TYR A 95 7.83 2.59 -21.29
N GLY A 96 6.75 2.56 -22.08
CA GLY A 96 6.79 2.59 -23.54
C GLY A 96 7.59 1.43 -24.17
N GLY A 97 7.50 0.25 -23.59
CA GLY A 97 8.20 -0.96 -24.02
C GLY A 97 9.71 -0.97 -23.71
N LYS A 98 10.24 0.03 -23.00
CA LYS A 98 11.68 0.18 -22.70
C LYS A 98 11.96 -0.21 -21.25
N LEU A 99 13.22 -0.54 -20.97
CA LEU A 99 13.71 -0.66 -19.61
C LEU A 99 13.72 0.75 -18.97
N ARG A 100 13.27 0.81 -17.72
CA ARG A 100 13.33 2.02 -16.93
C ARG A 100 14.79 2.40 -16.64
N THR A 101 15.14 3.66 -16.75
CA THR A 101 16.46 4.14 -16.28
C THR A 101 16.46 4.35 -14.76
N PRO A 102 17.63 4.32 -14.08
CA PRO A 102 17.70 4.52 -12.62
C PRO A 102 17.01 5.80 -12.13
N ASP A 103 17.10 6.87 -12.91
CA ASP A 103 16.57 8.20 -12.57
C ASP A 103 15.07 8.36 -12.90
N ALA A 104 14.50 7.46 -13.68
CA ALA A 104 13.08 7.52 -13.99
C ALA A 104 12.23 7.21 -12.76
N PRO A 105 11.11 7.91 -12.56
CA PRO A 105 10.27 7.71 -11.38
C PRO A 105 9.61 6.33 -11.38
N TRP A 106 9.21 5.89 -10.19
CA TRP A 106 8.46 4.65 -9.98
C TRP A 106 6.98 4.91 -10.22
N ALA A 107 6.37 4.12 -11.10
CA ALA A 107 4.93 4.19 -11.30
C ALA A 107 4.20 3.46 -10.16
N HIS A 108 3.15 4.08 -9.64
CA HIS A 108 2.36 3.56 -8.53
C HIS A 108 0.90 3.36 -8.91
N LEU A 109 0.28 2.38 -8.28
CA LEU A 109 -1.17 2.22 -8.21
C LEU A 109 -1.54 1.72 -6.82
N LEU A 110 -1.98 2.64 -5.97
CA LEU A 110 -2.19 2.41 -4.55
C LEU A 110 -3.60 2.84 -4.14
N ILE A 111 -4.21 2.08 -3.23
CA ILE A 111 -5.32 2.59 -2.41
C ILE A 111 -4.76 3.22 -1.14
N GLU A 112 -5.34 4.31 -0.70
CA GLU A 112 -4.88 5.07 0.48
C GLU A 112 -6.07 5.52 1.33
N GLN A 113 -5.92 5.41 2.64
CA GLN A 113 -6.88 5.99 3.58
C GLN A 113 -6.16 6.68 4.73
N GLU A 114 -6.50 7.95 4.97
CA GLU A 114 -6.21 8.60 6.24
C GLU A 114 -7.20 8.14 7.30
N LEU A 115 -6.70 7.80 8.49
CA LEU A 115 -7.57 7.41 9.59
C LEU A 115 -8.26 8.65 10.16
N ALA A 116 -9.57 8.60 10.28
CA ALA A 116 -10.37 9.73 10.79
C ALA A 116 -9.94 10.16 12.20
N GLN A 117 -9.47 9.22 13.01
CA GLN A 117 -8.94 9.44 14.35
C GLN A 117 -7.64 8.66 14.51
N PRO A 118 -6.49 9.34 14.45
CA PRO A 118 -5.20 8.71 14.72
C PRO A 118 -5.19 8.04 16.10
N THR A 119 -4.78 6.77 16.16
CA THR A 119 -4.76 5.99 17.38
C THR A 119 -3.35 5.95 17.92
N LEU A 120 -3.13 6.48 19.14
CA LEU A 120 -1.82 6.50 19.79
C LEU A 120 -1.31 5.08 20.05
N LEU A 121 -0.03 4.83 19.77
CA LEU A 121 0.61 3.55 20.06
C LEU A 121 0.55 3.20 21.55
N SER A 122 0.60 4.22 22.43
CA SER A 122 0.50 4.04 23.87
C SER A 122 -0.85 3.50 24.35
N ALA A 123 -1.91 3.70 23.57
CA ALA A 123 -3.24 3.18 23.87
C ALA A 123 -3.44 1.72 23.43
N LEU A 124 -2.48 1.16 22.68
CA LEU A 124 -2.61 -0.17 22.09
C LEU A 124 -1.99 -1.26 22.97
N ASN A 125 -2.70 -2.38 23.07
CA ASN A 125 -2.18 -3.67 23.50
C ASN A 125 -1.69 -4.49 22.31
N GLU A 126 -2.47 -4.48 21.20
CA GLU A 126 -2.12 -5.09 19.93
C GLU A 126 -2.59 -4.19 18.77
N LEU A 127 -1.95 -4.33 17.62
CA LEU A 127 -2.41 -3.80 16.34
C LEU A 127 -2.46 -4.94 15.34
N ARG A 128 -3.66 -5.43 15.06
CA ARG A 128 -3.85 -6.57 14.16
C ARG A 128 -4.09 -6.10 12.74
N PHE A 129 -3.18 -6.43 11.85
CA PHE A 129 -3.38 -6.29 10.40
C PHE A 129 -3.85 -7.62 9.82
N GLY A 130 -4.89 -7.59 9.01
CA GLY A 130 -5.43 -8.75 8.33
C GLY A 130 -5.84 -8.46 6.90
N CYS A 131 -5.62 -9.40 5.99
CA CYS A 131 -6.16 -9.41 4.64
C CYS A 131 -6.03 -10.79 3.99
N GLU A 132 -6.72 -10.97 2.88
CA GLU A 132 -6.45 -12.03 1.93
C GLU A 132 -6.02 -11.40 0.61
N THR A 133 -4.96 -11.92 0.01
CA THR A 133 -4.46 -11.42 -1.27
C THR A 133 -4.09 -12.56 -2.22
N ASN A 134 -4.31 -12.35 -3.53
CA ASN A 134 -3.93 -13.27 -4.58
C ASN A 134 -3.13 -12.48 -5.63
N VAL A 135 -1.82 -12.65 -5.62
CA VAL A 135 -0.93 -12.04 -6.61
C VAL A 135 -0.78 -12.99 -7.77
N LYS A 136 -1.13 -12.52 -8.96
CA LYS A 136 -1.03 -13.34 -10.18
C LYS A 136 0.43 -13.52 -10.59
N PRO A 137 0.78 -14.61 -11.30
CA PRO A 137 2.07 -14.71 -11.97
C PRO A 137 2.31 -13.49 -12.86
N PHE A 138 3.46 -12.87 -12.73
CA PHE A 138 3.81 -11.68 -13.49
C PHE A 138 4.48 -12.05 -14.84
N ARG A 139 4.43 -11.10 -15.79
CA ARG A 139 5.17 -11.17 -17.06
C ARG A 139 6.17 -10.02 -17.10
N SER A 140 7.25 -10.19 -17.83
CA SER A 140 8.21 -9.13 -18.10
C SER A 140 8.54 -9.07 -19.59
N ASN A 141 8.97 -7.88 -20.05
CA ASN A 141 9.57 -7.70 -21.35
C ASN A 141 11.08 -7.47 -21.15
N GLY A 142 11.89 -8.41 -21.64
CA GLY A 142 13.33 -8.40 -21.50
C GLY A 142 13.88 -9.25 -20.35
N ASP A 143 15.20 -9.32 -20.24
CA ASP A 143 15.91 -10.08 -19.21
C ASP A 143 16.15 -9.20 -17.97
N LEU A 144 15.23 -9.24 -17.02
CA LEU A 144 15.29 -8.46 -15.79
C LEU A 144 16.39 -8.92 -14.82
N ARG A 145 17.06 -10.06 -15.06
CA ARG A 145 18.12 -10.55 -14.17
C ARG A 145 19.37 -9.70 -14.18
N LEU A 146 19.57 -8.93 -15.24
CA LEU A 146 20.72 -8.05 -15.39
C LEU A 146 20.55 -6.69 -14.71
N GLU A 147 19.30 -6.32 -14.34
CA GLU A 147 18.91 -5.00 -13.88
C GLU A 147 18.19 -5.08 -12.53
N ASN A 148 18.94 -5.16 -11.44
CA ASN A 148 18.41 -5.38 -10.07
C ASN A 148 17.39 -4.32 -9.58
N TRP A 149 17.27 -3.18 -10.24
CA TRP A 149 16.29 -2.14 -9.89
C TRP A 149 14.93 -2.31 -10.61
N HIS A 150 14.82 -3.21 -11.58
CA HIS A 150 13.55 -3.53 -12.20
C HIS A 150 12.77 -4.51 -11.33
N THR A 151 11.69 -4.03 -10.75
CA THR A 151 10.85 -4.84 -9.86
C THR A 151 9.40 -4.36 -9.88
N ALA A 152 8.52 -5.20 -9.39
CA ALA A 152 7.21 -4.84 -8.92
C ALA A 152 7.08 -5.27 -7.46
N GLN A 153 6.57 -4.37 -6.62
CA GLN A 153 6.34 -4.63 -5.21
C GLN A 153 4.85 -4.50 -4.92
N TRP A 154 4.26 -5.57 -4.38
CA TRP A 154 2.93 -5.57 -3.79
C TRP A 154 3.10 -5.49 -2.29
N GLN A 155 2.68 -4.36 -1.71
CA GLN A 155 2.93 -4.07 -0.31
C GLN A 155 1.93 -3.08 0.27
N ALA A 156 1.84 -3.06 1.60
CA ALA A 156 1.16 -2.01 2.34
C ALA A 156 2.16 -1.18 3.13
N PHE A 157 1.87 0.10 3.30
CA PHE A 157 2.55 0.97 4.25
C PHE A 157 1.57 1.57 5.24
N ILE A 158 1.97 1.61 6.49
CA ILE A 158 1.26 2.31 7.57
C ILE A 158 2.12 3.47 8.04
N THR A 159 1.55 4.67 8.05
CA THR A 159 2.24 5.87 8.56
C THR A 159 2.13 5.90 10.09
N ILE A 160 3.28 5.79 10.74
CA ILE A 160 3.41 5.90 12.20
C ILE A 160 3.95 7.30 12.50
N GLN A 161 3.08 8.23 12.88
CA GLN A 161 3.37 9.66 12.89
C GLN A 161 3.29 10.26 14.28
N ASN A 162 4.22 11.17 14.60
CA ASN A 162 4.10 12.04 15.76
C ASN A 162 2.96 13.04 15.55
N ARG A 163 1.91 12.91 16.35
CA ARG A 163 0.70 13.73 16.29
C ARG A 163 0.56 14.71 17.46
N GLU A 164 1.58 14.85 18.30
CA GLU A 164 1.58 15.78 19.42
C GLU A 164 1.77 17.21 18.92
N LYS A 165 0.68 17.97 18.89
CA LYS A 165 0.70 19.39 18.46
C LYS A 165 1.59 20.22 19.38
N GLY A 166 2.42 21.07 18.79
CA GLY A 166 3.38 21.89 19.52
C GLY A 166 4.70 21.19 19.88
N HIS A 167 4.81 19.87 19.68
CA HIS A 167 6.06 19.16 19.85
C HIS A 167 7.02 19.46 18.68
N PRO A 168 8.36 19.64 18.90
CA PRO A 168 9.33 19.97 17.84
C PRO A 168 9.41 18.95 16.72
N GLY A 169 8.99 17.72 16.97
CA GLY A 169 8.90 16.64 15.96
C GLY A 169 7.48 16.39 15.46
N TYR A 170 6.55 17.32 15.65
CA TYR A 170 5.19 17.18 15.09
C TYR A 170 5.24 16.94 13.58
N GLY A 171 4.56 15.90 13.12
CA GLY A 171 4.59 15.51 11.71
C GLY A 171 5.73 14.56 11.32
N ASP A 172 6.74 14.33 12.17
CA ASP A 172 7.74 13.28 11.93
C ASP A 172 7.05 11.91 11.85
N PHE A 173 7.46 11.08 10.89
CA PHE A 173 6.86 9.76 10.75
C PHE A 173 7.85 8.69 10.24
N LEU A 174 7.50 7.45 10.56
CA LEU A 174 8.05 6.22 10.05
C LEU A 174 7.11 5.66 8.98
N TRP A 175 7.63 5.30 7.80
CA TRP A 175 6.97 4.39 6.89
C TRP A 175 7.16 2.94 7.38
N PHE A 176 6.10 2.33 7.90
CA PHE A 176 6.11 0.93 8.31
C PHE A 176 5.50 0.07 7.21
N GLY A 177 6.34 -0.80 6.58
CA GLY A 177 5.97 -1.63 5.45
C GLY A 177 5.51 -3.03 5.84
N ILE A 178 4.53 -3.55 5.11
CA ILE A 178 4.06 -4.94 5.14
C ILE A 178 4.24 -5.50 3.73
N PRO A 179 5.34 -6.22 3.45
CA PRO A 179 5.67 -6.67 2.10
C PRO A 179 4.99 -8.01 1.82
N PHE A 180 4.24 -8.09 0.73
CA PHE A 180 3.68 -9.36 0.23
C PHE A 180 4.59 -9.97 -0.84
N VAL A 181 4.91 -9.18 -1.85
CA VAL A 181 5.74 -9.59 -3.00
C VAL A 181 6.75 -8.51 -3.35
N ASP A 182 7.94 -8.94 -3.67
CA ASP A 182 8.96 -8.22 -4.43
C ASP A 182 9.49 -9.18 -5.49
N THR A 183 9.25 -8.91 -6.76
CA THR A 183 9.52 -9.84 -7.87
C THR A 183 10.99 -10.23 -8.04
N ARG A 184 11.91 -9.56 -7.34
CA ARG A 184 13.35 -9.91 -7.30
C ARG A 184 13.66 -11.10 -6.40
N TYR A 185 12.74 -11.47 -5.49
CA TYR A 185 13.01 -12.44 -4.42
C TYR A 185 11.88 -13.45 -4.29
N ALA A 186 12.21 -14.67 -3.90
CA ALA A 186 11.20 -15.67 -3.55
C ALA A 186 10.30 -15.20 -2.41
N MET A 187 10.90 -14.48 -1.43
CA MET A 187 10.20 -13.75 -0.37
C MET A 187 10.87 -12.38 -0.20
N PRO A 188 10.10 -11.30 0.02
CA PRO A 188 10.66 -9.96 0.21
C PRO A 188 11.69 -9.92 1.34
N LYS A 189 12.80 -9.23 1.10
CA LYS A 189 13.84 -9.03 2.12
C LYS A 189 13.45 -7.89 3.05
N ARG A 190 13.99 -7.94 4.27
CA ARG A 190 13.92 -6.81 5.20
C ARG A 190 14.55 -5.56 4.57
N HIS A 191 13.89 -4.42 4.73
CA HIS A 191 14.40 -3.10 4.37
C HIS A 191 14.35 -2.17 5.58
N ALA A 192 15.45 -1.42 5.82
CA ALA A 192 15.54 -0.45 6.91
C ALA A 192 16.50 0.66 6.50
N ALA A 193 16.01 1.72 5.87
CA ALA A 193 16.83 2.82 5.35
C ALA A 193 16.02 4.12 5.22
N GLY A 194 16.72 5.23 5.04
CA GLY A 194 16.10 6.50 4.64
C GLY A 194 15.65 6.46 3.18
N ASP A 195 14.47 6.98 2.93
CA ASP A 195 13.91 7.19 1.59
C ASP A 195 14.51 8.48 0.99
N THR A 196 15.76 8.39 0.56
CA THR A 196 16.53 9.57 0.09
C THR A 196 16.06 10.11 -1.26
N ALA A 197 15.40 9.27 -2.07
CA ALA A 197 14.90 9.64 -3.39
C ALA A 197 13.44 10.14 -3.36
N GLY A 198 12.73 9.98 -2.26
CA GLY A 198 11.32 10.30 -2.13
C GLY A 198 11.03 11.22 -0.94
N SER A 199 10.43 10.68 0.10
CA SER A 199 9.93 11.45 1.25
C SER A 199 11.00 11.99 2.20
N GLY A 200 12.24 11.49 2.12
CA GLY A 200 13.30 11.76 3.10
C GLY A 200 13.07 11.14 4.48
N LYS A 201 12.04 10.28 4.62
CA LYS A 201 11.68 9.63 5.87
C LYS A 201 12.32 8.24 5.97
N PHE A 202 12.28 7.66 7.18
CA PHE A 202 12.79 6.32 7.37
C PHE A 202 11.73 5.29 6.97
N ILE A 203 12.12 4.31 6.17
CA ILE A 203 11.31 3.15 5.82
C ILE A 203 11.81 1.96 6.65
N TYR A 204 10.89 1.27 7.30
CA TYR A 204 11.14 -0.01 7.94
C TYR A 204 10.13 -1.03 7.47
N THR A 205 10.62 -2.02 6.74
CA THR A 205 9.84 -3.15 6.23
C THR A 205 10.45 -4.43 6.77
N PRO A 206 9.78 -5.18 7.66
CA PRO A 206 10.21 -6.53 8.03
C PRO A 206 10.33 -7.45 6.81
N SER A 207 10.98 -8.59 6.94
CA SER A 207 11.03 -9.58 5.87
C SER A 207 9.66 -10.19 5.61
N GLY A 208 9.38 -10.58 4.38
CA GLY A 208 8.18 -11.38 4.06
C GLY A 208 8.08 -12.65 4.92
N ARG A 209 9.20 -13.24 5.33
CA ARG A 209 9.21 -14.40 6.23
C ARG A 209 8.72 -14.10 7.66
N ASP A 210 8.74 -12.85 8.10
CA ASP A 210 8.16 -12.43 9.39
C ASP A 210 6.63 -12.48 9.35
N TYR A 211 6.04 -12.42 8.17
CA TYR A 211 4.60 -12.49 7.94
C TYR A 211 4.14 -13.86 7.44
N PHE A 212 4.86 -14.46 6.48
CA PHE A 212 4.50 -15.69 5.78
C PHE A 212 5.46 -16.82 6.19
N THR A 213 5.33 -17.32 7.41
CA THR A 213 6.26 -18.29 8.00
C THR A 213 6.16 -19.70 7.41
N ILE A 214 5.08 -19.99 6.67
CA ILE A 214 4.79 -21.31 6.10
C ILE A 214 5.24 -21.47 4.65
N PHE A 215 5.71 -20.40 4.01
CA PHE A 215 6.12 -20.41 2.61
C PHE A 215 7.61 -20.14 2.46
N ASP A 216 8.28 -20.93 1.59
CA ASP A 216 9.64 -20.64 1.15
C ASP A 216 9.68 -19.59 0.04
N SER A 217 8.62 -19.54 -0.77
CA SER A 217 8.37 -18.55 -1.81
C SER A 217 6.91 -18.14 -1.80
N TYR A 218 6.60 -16.92 -2.25
CA TYR A 218 5.22 -16.49 -2.35
C TYR A 218 4.44 -17.36 -3.38
N PRO A 219 3.26 -17.91 -3.02
CA PRO A 219 2.50 -18.81 -3.89
C PRO A 219 1.65 -18.00 -4.88
N TYR A 220 2.23 -17.61 -5.99
CA TYR A 220 1.54 -16.86 -7.04
C TYR A 220 0.30 -17.60 -7.57
N GLY A 221 -0.78 -16.86 -7.77
CA GLY A 221 -2.06 -17.38 -8.27
C GLY A 221 -2.98 -17.96 -7.18
N GLU A 222 -2.49 -18.11 -5.96
CA GLU A 222 -3.27 -18.61 -4.84
C GLU A 222 -3.73 -17.48 -3.91
N TRP A 223 -4.82 -17.70 -3.18
CA TRP A 223 -5.23 -16.81 -2.10
C TRP A 223 -4.38 -17.08 -0.87
N VAL A 224 -3.71 -16.04 -0.40
CA VAL A 224 -2.90 -16.08 0.81
C VAL A 224 -3.57 -15.22 1.88
N SER A 225 -3.83 -15.80 3.03
CA SER A 225 -4.35 -15.09 4.20
C SER A 225 -3.21 -14.62 5.09
N LEU A 226 -3.25 -13.35 5.47
CA LEU A 226 -2.38 -12.77 6.48
C LEU A 226 -3.22 -12.27 7.65
N GLN A 227 -2.82 -12.65 8.86
CA GLN A 227 -3.34 -12.07 10.09
C GLN A 227 -2.21 -12.01 11.11
N ARG A 228 -1.84 -10.80 11.55
CA ARG A 228 -0.66 -10.60 12.40
C ARG A 228 -0.83 -9.42 13.34
N ASP A 229 -0.40 -9.57 14.59
CA ASP A 229 -0.10 -8.42 15.43
C ASP A 229 1.20 -7.77 14.94
N ILE A 230 1.09 -6.56 14.43
CA ILE A 230 2.22 -5.79 13.87
C ILE A 230 2.80 -4.77 14.86
N LEU A 231 2.21 -4.60 16.04
CA LEU A 231 2.67 -3.61 17.02
C LEU A 231 4.12 -3.83 17.45
N PRO A 232 4.59 -5.08 17.75
CA PRO A 232 5.99 -5.32 18.08
C PRO A 232 6.96 -4.99 16.95
N MET A 233 6.53 -5.17 15.69
CA MET A 233 7.34 -4.87 14.51
C MET A 233 7.44 -3.34 14.29
N ILE A 234 6.38 -2.59 14.57
CA ILE A 234 6.38 -1.12 14.56
C ILE A 234 7.37 -0.59 15.61
N ASP A 235 7.36 -1.14 16.80
CA ASP A 235 8.29 -0.76 17.87
C ASP A 235 9.76 -1.04 17.48
N ALA A 236 10.01 -2.16 16.79
CA ALA A 236 11.32 -2.46 16.22
C ALA A 236 11.70 -1.44 15.12
N GLY A 237 10.75 -1.02 14.30
CA GLY A 237 10.93 0.01 13.26
C GLY A 237 11.30 1.38 13.82
N LEU A 238 10.60 1.84 14.86
CA LEU A 238 10.93 3.09 15.57
C LEU A 238 12.34 3.02 16.16
N THR A 239 12.68 1.89 16.80
CA THR A 239 14.02 1.67 17.37
C THR A 239 15.10 1.72 16.28
N ALA A 240 14.85 1.10 15.11
CA ALA A 240 15.77 1.12 13.97
C ALA A 240 15.94 2.55 13.42
N ALA A 241 14.84 3.31 13.29
CA ALA A 241 14.88 4.70 12.83
C ALA A 241 15.70 5.59 13.77
N TRP A 242 15.49 5.50 15.07
CA TRP A 242 16.27 6.24 16.07
C TRP A 242 17.76 5.90 16.03
N LYS A 243 18.08 4.60 15.89
CA LYS A 243 19.47 4.13 15.76
C LYS A 243 20.13 4.64 14.47
N ALA A 244 19.38 4.77 13.41
CA ALA A 244 19.84 5.29 12.11
C ALA A 244 19.90 6.83 12.04
N GLY A 245 19.58 7.54 13.12
CA GLY A 245 19.63 9.01 13.17
C GLY A 245 18.36 9.71 12.68
N PHE A 246 17.30 8.97 12.40
CA PHE A 246 15.99 9.51 12.03
C PHE A 246 15.12 9.75 13.26
N LEU A 247 14.07 10.56 13.12
CA LEU A 247 13.08 10.87 14.17
C LEU A 247 13.71 11.39 15.47
N GLN A 248 14.85 12.11 15.38
CA GLN A 248 15.62 12.53 16.55
C GLN A 248 14.88 13.53 17.44
N LYS A 249 13.93 14.29 16.87
CA LYS A 249 13.03 15.17 17.63
C LYS A 249 11.85 14.43 18.26
N SER A 250 11.63 13.16 17.92
CA SER A 250 10.47 12.34 18.32
C SER A 250 10.98 10.99 18.86
N ARG A 251 11.69 11.01 20.01
CA ARG A 251 12.28 9.79 20.58
C ARG A 251 11.43 9.10 21.65
N ASP A 252 10.19 9.54 21.81
CA ASP A 252 9.23 8.92 22.72
C ASP A 252 8.12 8.23 21.94
N ARG A 253 7.97 6.92 22.12
CA ARG A 253 6.92 6.08 21.49
C ARG A 253 5.52 6.65 21.73
N ARG A 254 5.27 7.31 22.85
CA ARG A 254 3.95 7.85 23.22
C ARG A 254 3.49 9.00 22.32
N LEU A 255 4.40 9.63 21.60
CA LEU A 255 4.10 10.71 20.65
C LEU A 255 3.50 10.19 19.32
N PHE A 256 3.69 8.90 19.04
CA PHE A 256 3.32 8.33 17.75
C PHE A 256 1.92 7.74 17.75
N ALA A 257 1.25 7.92 16.62
CA ALA A 257 -0.05 7.34 16.33
C ALA A 257 -0.07 6.67 14.96
N ILE A 258 -0.99 5.75 14.76
CA ILE A 258 -1.37 5.22 13.46
C ILE A 258 -2.14 6.33 12.73
N SER A 259 -1.66 6.79 11.58
CA SER A 259 -2.25 7.96 10.89
C SER A 259 -2.89 7.62 9.55
N SER A 260 -2.28 6.75 8.76
CA SER A 260 -2.80 6.35 7.45
C SER A 260 -2.30 4.97 7.07
N ILE A 261 -2.94 4.42 6.05
CA ILE A 261 -2.49 3.21 5.35
C ILE A 261 -2.55 3.46 3.86
N ASN A 262 -1.57 2.95 3.12
CA ASN A 262 -1.70 2.70 1.68
C ASN A 262 -1.34 1.26 1.35
N LEU A 263 -1.85 0.73 0.25
CA LEU A 263 -1.60 -0.62 -0.22
C LEU A 263 -1.74 -0.67 -1.74
N GLY A 264 -0.80 -1.33 -2.41
CA GLY A 264 -0.88 -1.53 -3.84
C GLY A 264 0.46 -1.86 -4.49
N TRP A 265 0.56 -1.50 -5.75
CA TRP A 265 1.72 -1.72 -6.58
C TRP A 265 2.66 -0.52 -6.62
N GLU A 266 3.95 -0.79 -6.43
CA GLU A 266 5.06 0.05 -6.82
C GLU A 266 5.85 -0.65 -7.94
N LEU A 267 5.98 0.01 -9.08
CA LEU A 267 6.50 -0.60 -10.29
C LEU A 267 7.72 0.17 -10.81
N THR A 268 8.83 -0.53 -10.99
CA THR A 268 10.10 0.07 -11.42
C THR A 268 10.65 -0.54 -12.71
N GLY A 269 9.81 -1.16 -13.53
CA GLY A 269 10.25 -1.78 -14.77
C GLY A 269 9.11 -2.32 -15.63
N PRO A 270 9.41 -2.86 -16.80
CA PRO A 270 8.43 -3.34 -17.76
C PRO A 270 7.85 -4.71 -17.35
N LEU A 271 7.20 -4.75 -16.20
CA LEU A 271 6.48 -5.91 -15.69
C LEU A 271 4.98 -5.71 -15.79
N VAL A 272 4.26 -6.76 -16.15
CA VAL A 272 2.80 -6.79 -16.10
C VAL A 272 2.38 -7.56 -14.86
N VAL A 273 1.67 -6.90 -13.98
CA VAL A 273 1.34 -7.39 -12.65
C VAL A 273 -0.13 -7.19 -12.31
N ALA A 274 -0.69 -8.12 -11.52
CA ALA A 274 -2.03 -8.00 -10.97
C ALA A 274 -2.10 -8.63 -9.58
N ALA A 275 -2.87 -8.02 -8.70
CA ALA A 275 -3.19 -8.58 -7.40
C ALA A 275 -4.63 -8.30 -7.02
N SER A 276 -5.26 -9.29 -6.41
CA SER A 276 -6.59 -9.18 -5.83
C SER A 276 -6.47 -9.11 -4.31
N LEU A 277 -7.33 -8.32 -3.68
CA LEU A 277 -7.37 -8.06 -2.24
C LEU A 277 -8.81 -8.17 -1.74
N ARG A 278 -8.99 -8.82 -0.59
CA ARG A 278 -10.27 -8.86 0.14
C ARG A 278 -10.04 -9.01 1.63
N ASN A 279 -11.10 -8.86 2.43
CA ASN A 279 -11.07 -9.02 3.89
C ASN A 279 -9.97 -8.17 4.56
N LEU A 280 -9.71 -6.96 4.01
CA LEU A 280 -8.76 -6.03 4.60
C LEU A 280 -9.25 -5.55 5.96
N SER A 281 -8.37 -5.50 6.95
CA SER A 281 -8.69 -5.10 8.33
C SER A 281 -7.46 -4.53 9.03
N LEU A 282 -7.65 -3.50 9.83
CA LEU A 282 -6.64 -2.94 10.74
C LEU A 282 -7.29 -2.68 12.09
N GLN A 283 -7.10 -3.61 13.03
CA GLN A 283 -7.80 -3.60 14.32
C GLN A 283 -6.89 -3.17 15.47
N ALA A 284 -7.32 -2.15 16.19
CA ALA A 284 -6.74 -1.75 17.45
C ALA A 284 -7.34 -2.54 18.61
N VAL A 285 -6.52 -3.30 19.33
CA VAL A 285 -6.88 -3.87 20.64
C VAL A 285 -6.41 -2.89 21.69
N LEU A 286 -7.37 -2.20 22.31
CA LEU A 286 -7.07 -1.12 23.27
C LEU A 286 -6.70 -1.68 24.64
N ARG A 287 -5.80 -0.99 25.33
CA ARG A 287 -5.52 -1.23 26.74
C ARG A 287 -6.79 -0.95 27.57
N ALA A 288 -6.93 -1.67 28.67
CA ALA A 288 -8.00 -1.45 29.65
C ALA A 288 -7.73 -0.15 30.44
#